data_e1ce6ba1c4d11a15f78debae6b0e7995
#
_entry.id   e1ce6ba1c4d11a15f78debae6b0e7995
#
_cell.length_a   1.000
_cell.length_b   1.000
_cell.length_c   1.000
_cell.angle_alpha   90.00
_cell.angle_beta   90.00
_cell.angle_gamma   90.00
#
_symmetry.space_group_name_H-M   'P 1'
#
loop_
_entity.id
_entity.type
_entity.pdbx_description
1 polymer ?
#
loop_
_entity_poly.entity_id
_entity_poly.type
_entity_poly.pdbx_seq_one_letter_code
_entity_poly.pdbx_strand_id
1 'polypeptide(L)'
;MSWGSNLAEVLEILEDDCAPVAELLEARLAFGRLGFMVAVDDFGCGASDHHRVTALAPDYVKLDRSYVARAQADVQFMEQSSRYTRALRDAGTAVIAEGIETPFDVDSAAELGAGLMQGYLIDRRVSMRRHNYAALI
;
A
#
# COMPACT_ATOMS: atom_id res chain seq x y z
N MET A 1 -18.76 -18.71 9.11
CA MET A 1 -18.67 -17.25 9.10
C MET A 1 -18.40 -16.79 7.68
N SER A 2 -19.23 -15.93 7.16
CA SER A 2 -18.96 -15.43 5.83
C SER A 2 -17.77 -14.47 5.87
N TRP A 3 -17.00 -14.51 4.83
CA TRP A 3 -15.86 -13.61 4.65
C TRP A 3 -16.28 -12.16 4.86
N GLY A 4 -17.39 -11.76 4.22
CA GLY A 4 -17.87 -10.39 4.26
C GLY A 4 -18.27 -9.89 5.62
N SER A 5 -18.69 -10.76 6.53
CA SER A 5 -19.13 -10.34 7.86
C SER A 5 -17.96 -9.99 8.79
N ASN A 6 -16.73 -10.40 8.44
CA ASN A 6 -15.55 -10.14 9.25
C ASN A 6 -14.55 -9.20 8.62
N LEU A 7 -14.80 -8.80 7.38
CA LEU A 7 -13.95 -7.84 6.72
C LEU A 7 -14.34 -6.44 7.15
N ALA A 8 -13.40 -5.72 7.69
CA ALA A 8 -13.55 -4.28 7.82
C ALA A 8 -13.65 -3.69 6.42
N GLU A 9 -14.56 -2.76 6.24
CA GLU A 9 -14.60 -2.01 4.99
C GLU A 9 -13.40 -1.08 4.92
N VAL A 10 -12.88 -0.88 3.71
CA VAL A 10 -11.71 -0.05 3.48
C VAL A 10 -12.14 1.28 2.85
N LEU A 11 -11.77 2.37 3.50
CA LEU A 11 -11.93 3.70 2.95
C LEU A 11 -10.63 4.08 2.26
N GLU A 12 -10.68 4.34 0.96
CA GLU A 12 -9.51 4.75 0.21
C GLU A 12 -9.39 6.27 0.15
N ILE A 13 -8.20 6.77 0.45
CA ILE A 13 -7.84 8.17 0.32
C ILE A 13 -6.87 8.26 -0.84
N LEU A 14 -7.20 9.09 -1.84
CA LEU A 14 -6.32 9.30 -2.97
C LEU A 14 -5.14 10.17 -2.56
N GLU A 15 -3.98 9.86 -3.07
CA GLU A 15 -2.75 10.56 -2.78
C GLU A 15 -2.82 12.05 -3.14
N ASP A 16 -3.50 12.38 -4.22
CA ASP A 16 -3.63 13.76 -4.71
C ASP A 16 -4.75 14.55 -4.05
N ASP A 17 -5.36 14.01 -2.99
CA ASP A 17 -6.38 14.71 -2.23
C ASP A 17 -5.77 15.93 -1.56
N CYS A 18 -6.31 17.10 -1.88
CA CYS A 18 -5.80 18.39 -1.38
C CYS A 18 -6.38 18.78 -0.01
N ALA A 19 -7.17 17.93 0.61
CA ALA A 19 -7.75 18.25 1.91
C ALA A 19 -6.65 18.43 2.98
N PRO A 20 -6.83 19.37 3.92
CA PRO A 20 -5.89 19.53 5.02
C PRO A 20 -5.74 18.23 5.82
N VAL A 21 -4.54 17.97 6.31
CA VAL A 21 -4.25 16.78 7.11
C VAL A 21 -5.20 16.67 8.31
N ALA A 22 -5.51 17.79 8.96
CA ALA A 22 -6.40 17.79 10.10
C ALA A 22 -7.80 17.26 9.77
N GLU A 23 -8.34 17.61 8.60
CA GLU A 23 -9.63 17.11 8.13
C GLU A 23 -9.57 15.61 7.81
N LEU A 24 -8.49 15.18 7.18
CA LEU A 24 -8.29 13.77 6.85
C LEU A 24 -8.16 12.93 8.12
N LEU A 25 -7.43 13.42 9.12
CA LEU A 25 -7.31 12.76 10.41
C LEU A 25 -8.67 12.64 11.11
N GLU A 26 -9.47 13.69 11.08
CA GLU A 26 -10.80 13.69 11.65
C GLU A 26 -11.69 12.63 11.00
N ALA A 27 -11.67 12.58 9.68
CA ALA A 27 -12.39 11.58 8.91
C ALA A 27 -11.89 10.17 9.23
N ARG A 28 -10.56 10.01 9.28
CA ARG A 28 -9.96 8.71 9.60
C ARG A 28 -10.40 8.20 10.97
N LEU A 29 -10.42 9.07 11.97
CA LEU A 29 -10.85 8.69 13.31
C LEU A 29 -12.33 8.34 13.35
N ALA A 30 -13.16 9.13 12.67
CA ALA A 30 -14.60 8.89 12.61
C ALA A 30 -14.92 7.56 11.93
N PHE A 31 -14.32 7.29 10.79
CA PHE A 31 -14.52 6.03 10.07
C PHE A 31 -13.92 4.85 10.82
N GLY A 32 -12.79 5.05 11.49
CA GLY A 32 -12.19 4.02 12.33
C GLY A 32 -13.10 3.54 13.44
N ARG A 33 -13.85 4.45 14.04
CA ARG A 33 -14.85 4.11 15.08
C ARG A 33 -16.01 3.28 14.52
N LEU A 34 -16.25 3.39 13.22
CA LEU A 34 -17.28 2.61 12.53
C LEU A 34 -16.76 1.26 12.03
N GLY A 35 -15.48 0.97 12.25
CA GLY A 35 -14.86 -0.29 11.84
C GLY A 35 -14.21 -0.26 10.46
N PHE A 36 -14.10 0.92 9.84
CA PHE A 36 -13.41 1.04 8.55
C PHE A 36 -11.90 1.01 8.73
N MET A 37 -11.23 0.34 7.82
CA MET A 37 -9.79 0.48 7.63
C MET A 37 -9.53 1.55 6.59
N VAL A 38 -8.38 2.19 6.67
CA VAL A 38 -8.01 3.29 5.77
C VAL A 38 -6.80 2.90 4.93
N ALA A 39 -6.91 3.10 3.63
CA ALA A 39 -5.82 2.89 2.69
C ALA A 39 -5.52 4.21 1.95
N VAL A 40 -4.25 4.51 1.76
CA VAL A 40 -3.81 5.58 0.87
C VAL A 40 -3.50 4.95 -0.48
N ASP A 41 -4.25 5.33 -1.51
CA ASP A 41 -4.14 4.77 -2.86
C ASP A 41 -3.28 5.66 -3.75
N ASP A 42 -2.73 5.05 -4.80
CA ASP A 42 -1.90 5.71 -5.82
C ASP A 42 -0.72 6.48 -5.24
N PHE A 43 -0.15 5.99 -4.14
CA PHE A 43 1.01 6.62 -3.53
C PHE A 43 2.18 6.66 -4.52
N GLY A 44 2.74 7.84 -4.69
CA GLY A 44 3.85 8.07 -5.62
C GLY A 44 3.46 8.65 -6.97
N CYS A 45 2.15 8.82 -7.23
CA CYS A 45 1.66 9.38 -8.50
C CYS A 45 1.47 10.88 -8.48
N GLY A 46 1.38 11.49 -7.33
CA GLY A 46 1.06 12.90 -7.19
C GLY A 46 2.02 13.62 -6.26
N ALA A 47 1.53 14.68 -5.66
CA ALA A 47 2.30 15.51 -4.73
C ALA A 47 2.28 14.98 -3.30
N SER A 48 2.23 13.68 -3.14
CA SER A 48 2.13 13.07 -1.82
C SER A 48 3.30 13.46 -0.94
N ASP A 49 2.95 13.90 0.23
CA ASP A 49 3.90 14.21 1.27
C ASP A 49 4.01 13.00 2.20
N HIS A 50 5.20 12.50 2.40
CA HIS A 50 5.47 11.41 3.34
C HIS A 50 4.99 11.75 4.75
N HIS A 51 5.12 13.00 5.15
CA HIS A 51 4.62 13.47 6.44
C HIS A 51 3.11 13.33 6.57
N ARG A 52 2.41 13.62 5.47
CA ARG A 52 0.95 13.52 5.42
C ARG A 52 0.50 12.08 5.63
N VAL A 53 1.12 11.16 4.92
CA VAL A 53 0.82 9.73 5.05
C VAL A 53 1.15 9.23 6.45
N THR A 54 2.31 9.60 6.96
CA THR A 54 2.72 9.22 8.31
C THR A 54 1.75 9.75 9.37
N ALA A 55 1.31 11.00 9.22
CA ALA A 55 0.36 11.62 10.14
C ALA A 55 -1.00 10.92 10.12
N LEU A 56 -1.44 10.44 8.98
CA LEU A 56 -2.69 9.71 8.86
C LEU A 56 -2.63 8.33 9.50
N ALA A 57 -1.45 7.75 9.62
CA ALA A 57 -1.25 6.38 10.12
C ALA A 57 -2.24 5.41 9.49
N PRO A 58 -2.25 5.29 8.15
CA PRO A 58 -3.22 4.43 7.48
C PRO A 58 -2.97 2.96 7.79
N ASP A 59 -3.99 2.14 7.59
CA ASP A 59 -3.84 0.70 7.72
C ASP A 59 -3.07 0.11 6.54
N TYR A 60 -3.27 0.70 5.35
CA TYR A 60 -2.61 0.28 4.10
C TYR A 60 -2.09 1.48 3.32
N VAL A 61 -0.96 1.28 2.67
CA VAL A 61 -0.46 2.18 1.62
C VAL A 61 -0.26 1.35 0.37
N LYS A 62 -0.82 1.81 -0.73
CA LYS A 62 -0.67 1.16 -2.03
C LYS A 62 0.36 1.94 -2.84
N LEU A 63 1.47 1.27 -3.14
CA LEU A 63 2.52 1.84 -3.98
C LEU A 63 2.12 1.65 -5.44
N ASP A 64 1.95 2.76 -6.14
CA ASP A 64 1.60 2.72 -7.56
C ASP A 64 2.70 2.07 -8.38
N ARG A 65 2.30 1.55 -9.54
CA ARG A 65 3.23 0.95 -10.49
C ARG A 65 4.38 1.90 -10.86
N SER A 66 4.09 3.17 -11.01
CA SER A 66 5.12 4.17 -11.35
C SER A 66 6.15 4.33 -10.24
N TYR A 67 5.74 4.18 -8.99
CA TYR A 67 6.64 4.22 -7.84
C TYR A 67 7.61 3.04 -7.87
N VAL A 68 7.09 1.85 -8.13
CA VAL A 68 7.93 0.64 -8.26
C VAL A 68 8.90 0.80 -9.45
N ALA A 69 8.40 1.29 -10.58
CA ALA A 69 9.23 1.50 -11.77
C ALA A 69 10.35 2.51 -11.52
N ARG A 70 10.07 3.57 -10.79
CA ARG A 70 11.08 4.56 -10.42
C ARG A 70 12.14 3.96 -9.52
N ALA A 71 11.75 3.14 -8.57
CA ALA A 71 12.69 2.45 -7.70
C ALA A 71 13.60 1.49 -8.48
N GLN A 72 13.05 0.83 -9.50
CA GLN A 72 13.82 -0.06 -10.37
C GLN A 72 14.86 0.69 -11.19
N ALA A 73 14.59 1.94 -11.53
CA ALA A 73 15.45 2.75 -12.39
C ALA A 73 16.47 3.61 -11.61
N ASP A 74 16.27 3.78 -10.32
CA ASP A 74 17.07 4.72 -9.51
C ASP A 74 17.44 4.08 -8.18
N VAL A 75 18.72 3.75 -8.02
CA VAL A 75 19.23 3.08 -6.81
C VAL A 75 19.03 3.94 -5.56
N GLN A 76 19.25 5.26 -5.66
CA GLN A 76 19.06 6.15 -4.53
C GLN A 76 17.59 6.22 -4.11
N PHE A 77 16.70 6.29 -5.09
CA PHE A 77 15.27 6.29 -4.82
C PHE A 77 14.83 4.97 -4.17
N MET A 78 15.33 3.84 -4.66
CA MET A 78 15.07 2.53 -4.06
C MET A 78 15.50 2.51 -2.59
N GLU A 79 16.69 3.00 -2.31
CA GLU A 79 17.23 2.99 -0.95
C GLU A 79 16.42 3.88 -0.01
N GLN A 80 16.13 5.11 -0.42
CA GLN A 80 15.35 6.05 0.37
C GLN A 80 13.92 5.54 0.59
N SER A 81 13.31 5.02 -0.46
CA SER A 81 11.95 4.50 -0.41
C SER A 81 11.84 3.27 0.46
N SER A 82 12.85 2.40 0.42
CA SER A 82 12.89 1.21 1.28
C SER A 82 12.94 1.58 2.75
N ARG A 83 13.69 2.61 3.10
CA ARG A 83 13.74 3.12 4.48
C ARG A 83 12.39 3.65 4.93
N TYR A 84 11.76 4.44 4.08
CA TYR A 84 10.46 5.02 4.38
C TYR A 84 9.39 3.94 4.53
N THR A 85 9.35 3.00 3.60
CA THR A 85 8.41 1.89 3.62
C THR A 85 8.59 1.02 4.88
N ARG A 86 9.84 0.80 5.27
CA ARG A 86 10.14 0.05 6.49
C ARG A 86 9.61 0.78 7.72
N ALA A 87 9.77 2.10 7.76
CA ALA A 87 9.23 2.92 8.85
C ALA A 87 7.70 2.83 8.92
N LEU A 88 7.02 2.84 7.78
CA LEU A 88 5.57 2.65 7.73
C LEU A 88 5.17 1.28 8.31
N ARG A 89 5.86 0.23 7.92
CA ARG A 89 5.58 -1.11 8.42
C ARG A 89 5.84 -1.23 9.92
N ASP A 90 6.91 -0.63 10.41
CA ASP A 90 7.22 -0.60 11.83
C ASP A 90 6.14 0.13 12.63
N ALA A 91 5.49 1.11 12.02
CA ALA A 91 4.37 1.83 12.61
C ALA A 91 3.04 1.10 12.49
N GLY A 92 3.00 -0.07 11.85
CA GLY A 92 1.80 -0.88 11.72
C GLY A 92 1.06 -0.75 10.39
N THR A 93 1.58 0.01 9.45
CA THR A 93 0.98 0.16 8.12
C THR A 93 1.41 -1.00 7.21
N ALA A 94 0.45 -1.66 6.58
CA ALA A 94 0.74 -2.66 5.57
C ALA A 94 1.00 -1.96 4.23
N VAL A 95 2.02 -2.40 3.51
CA VAL A 95 2.42 -1.80 2.23
C VAL A 95 2.14 -2.77 1.10
N ILE A 96 1.38 -2.31 0.12
CA ILE A 96 0.95 -3.08 -1.04
C ILE A 96 1.61 -2.49 -2.28
N ALA A 97 2.34 -3.30 -3.04
CA ALA A 97 2.85 -2.88 -4.34
C ALA A 97 1.87 -3.30 -5.41
N GLU A 98 1.48 -2.37 -6.27
CA GLU A 98 0.55 -2.60 -7.37
C GLU A 98 1.28 -2.72 -8.70
N GLY A 99 0.62 -3.30 -9.68
CA GLY A 99 1.13 -3.39 -11.03
C GLY A 99 2.28 -4.37 -11.22
N ILE A 100 2.28 -5.45 -10.45
CA ILE A 100 3.30 -6.49 -10.52
C ILE A 100 3.05 -7.37 -11.74
N GLU A 101 3.93 -7.28 -12.74
CA GLU A 101 3.76 -7.98 -14.01
C GLU A 101 4.86 -9.00 -14.29
N THR A 102 6.02 -8.85 -13.67
CA THR A 102 7.19 -9.69 -13.94
C THR A 102 7.83 -10.18 -12.64
N PRO A 103 8.64 -11.26 -12.70
CA PRO A 103 9.43 -11.67 -11.54
C PRO A 103 10.36 -10.58 -11.02
N PHE A 104 10.89 -9.72 -11.92
CA PHE A 104 11.69 -8.58 -11.54
C PHE A 104 10.88 -7.58 -10.70
N ASP A 105 9.61 -7.37 -11.05
CA ASP A 105 8.73 -6.51 -10.25
C ASP A 105 8.52 -7.08 -8.85
N VAL A 106 8.38 -8.39 -8.73
CA VAL A 106 8.27 -9.05 -7.42
C VAL A 106 9.50 -8.78 -6.57
N ASP A 107 10.69 -8.95 -7.14
CA ASP A 107 11.94 -8.71 -6.43
C ASP A 107 12.07 -7.25 -6.01
N SER A 108 11.72 -6.33 -6.90
CA SER A 108 11.75 -4.90 -6.63
C SER A 108 10.77 -4.49 -5.54
N ALA A 109 9.56 -5.03 -5.58
CA ALA A 109 8.56 -4.76 -4.55
C ALA A 109 9.00 -5.30 -3.19
N ALA A 110 9.60 -6.47 -3.17
CA ALA A 110 10.15 -7.04 -1.94
C ALA A 110 11.29 -6.18 -1.38
N GLU A 111 12.16 -5.69 -2.24
CA GLU A 111 13.24 -4.78 -1.85
C GLU A 111 12.71 -3.45 -1.33
N LEU A 112 11.64 -2.93 -1.93
CA LEU A 112 10.91 -1.75 -1.42
C LEU A 112 10.29 -2.00 -0.05
N GLY A 113 10.14 -3.26 0.36
CA GLY A 113 9.54 -3.59 1.64
C GLY A 113 8.04 -3.84 1.59
N ALA A 114 7.47 -4.02 0.39
CA ALA A 114 6.07 -4.36 0.27
C ALA A 114 5.83 -5.77 0.81
N GLY A 115 4.92 -5.89 1.77
CA GLY A 115 4.51 -7.19 2.30
C GLY A 115 3.40 -7.84 1.50
N LEU A 116 2.71 -7.04 0.69
CA LEU A 116 1.59 -7.46 -0.15
C LEU A 116 1.87 -7.03 -1.58
N MET A 117 1.42 -7.85 -2.54
CA MET A 117 1.63 -7.56 -3.95
C MET A 117 0.36 -7.83 -4.73
N GLN A 118 0.08 -6.97 -5.70
CA GLN A 118 -1.10 -7.04 -6.54
C GLN A 118 -0.72 -6.79 -7.99
N GLY A 119 -1.26 -7.57 -8.92
CA GLY A 119 -1.00 -7.40 -10.33
C GLY A 119 -1.16 -8.68 -11.11
N TYR A 120 -0.87 -8.61 -12.41
CA TYR A 120 -1.14 -9.70 -13.35
C TYR A 120 -0.39 -11.00 -12.99
N LEU A 121 0.88 -10.88 -12.62
CA LEU A 121 1.67 -12.06 -12.28
C LEU A 121 1.11 -12.77 -11.04
N ILE A 122 0.77 -11.98 -10.02
CA ILE A 122 0.23 -12.52 -8.77
C ILE A 122 -1.15 -13.12 -9.01
N ASP A 123 -2.00 -12.44 -9.76
CA ASP A 123 -3.35 -12.91 -10.08
C ASP A 123 -3.31 -14.25 -10.81
N ARG A 124 -2.36 -14.42 -11.74
CA ARG A 124 -2.17 -15.70 -12.42
C ARG A 124 -1.76 -16.80 -11.46
N ARG A 125 -0.85 -16.51 -10.55
CA ARG A 125 -0.41 -17.48 -9.52
C ARG A 125 -1.56 -17.86 -8.60
N VAL A 126 -2.35 -16.89 -8.20
CA VAL A 126 -3.51 -17.11 -7.34
C VAL A 126 -4.53 -18.00 -8.06
N SER A 127 -4.76 -17.76 -9.35
CA SER A 127 -5.64 -18.59 -10.16
C SER A 127 -5.20 -20.05 -10.19
N MET A 128 -3.91 -20.30 -10.21
CA MET A 128 -3.34 -21.64 -10.26
C MET A 128 -3.16 -22.29 -8.90
N ARG A 129 -2.99 -21.49 -7.85
CA ARG A 129 -2.66 -21.96 -6.50
C ARG A 129 -3.42 -21.18 -5.43
N ARG A 130 -4.71 -21.26 -5.44
CA ARG A 130 -5.55 -20.51 -4.49
C ARG A 130 -5.18 -20.72 -3.03
N HIS A 131 -4.84 -21.96 -2.68
CA HIS A 131 -4.50 -22.30 -1.31
C HIS A 131 -3.20 -21.63 -0.83
N ASN A 132 -2.38 -21.15 -1.74
CA ASN A 132 -1.12 -20.46 -1.42
C ASN A 132 -1.24 -18.93 -1.46
N TYR A 133 -2.43 -18.42 -1.70
CA TYR A 133 -2.63 -16.98 -1.81
C TYR A 133 -2.16 -16.25 -0.56
N ALA A 134 -2.52 -16.76 0.59
CA ALA A 134 -2.14 -16.15 1.87
C ALA A 134 -0.63 -16.06 2.06
N ALA A 135 0.14 -16.95 1.45
CA ALA A 135 1.60 -16.94 1.56
C ALA A 135 2.25 -15.82 0.73
N LEU A 136 1.55 -15.25 -0.23
CA LEU A 136 2.02 -14.12 -1.03
C LEU A 136 1.75 -12.78 -0.37
N ILE A 137 0.92 -12.78 0.62
CA ILE A 137 0.47 -11.58 1.32
C ILE A 137 1.30 -11.35 2.56
#